data_047a7d44cd257d7706809d4ed2c17f95
#
_entry.id   047a7d44cd257d7706809d4ed2c17f95
#
_cell.length_a   1.000
_cell.length_b   1.000
_cell.length_c   1.000
_cell.angle_alpha   90.00
_cell.angle_beta   90.00
_cell.angle_gamma   90.00
#
_symmetry.space_group_name_H-M   'P 1'
#
loop_
_entity.id
_entity.type
_entity.pdbx_description
1 polymer ?
#
loop_
_entity_poly.entity_id
_entity_poly.type
_entity_poly.pdbx_seq_one_letter_code
_entity_poly.pdbx_strand_id
1 'polypeptide(L)' 'MAKKKPGIHVTPRDDGWAVMREGNKRASSVHSTQREAEKKGRETARKDKTEFFLHNRRGEIRQRDSYGSDRRSSRG' A
#
# COMPACT_ATOMS: atom_id res chain seq x y z
N MET A 1 16.02 -18.03 2.34
CA MET A 1 15.30 -17.54 1.61
C MET A 1 14.63 -16.37 2.06
N ALA A 2 14.69 -15.34 1.46
CA ALA A 2 14.13 -14.13 1.92
C ALA A 2 12.68 -14.14 1.71
N LYS A 3 11.95 -13.75 2.74
CA LYS A 3 10.61 -13.66 2.65
C LYS A 3 10.28 -12.29 2.32
N LYS A 4 9.55 -11.99 1.29
CA LYS A 4 9.08 -10.70 1.00
C LYS A 4 8.00 -10.33 1.93
N LYS A 5 7.98 -9.12 2.37
CA LYS A 5 6.88 -8.64 3.19
C LYS A 5 5.67 -8.45 2.31
N PRO A 6 4.47 -8.57 2.85
CA PRO A 6 3.26 -8.44 2.05
C PRO A 6 3.10 -7.03 1.48
N GLY A 7 2.51 -6.94 0.33
CA GLY A 7 2.25 -5.65 -0.29
C GLY A 7 1.24 -4.86 0.51
N ILE A 8 1.25 -3.56 0.31
CA ILE A 8 0.35 -2.66 1.01
C ILE A 8 -0.71 -2.20 0.03
N HIS A 9 -1.96 -2.32 0.42
CA HIS A 9 -3.08 -1.91 -0.43
C HIS A 9 -3.88 -0.82 0.23
N VAL A 10 -4.30 0.16 -0.54
CA VAL A 10 -5.21 1.19 -0.07
C VAL A 10 -6.52 0.95 -0.79
N THR A 11 -7.53 0.55 -0.04
CA THR A 11 -8.81 0.16 -0.63
C THR A 11 -9.96 0.99 -0.06
N PRO A 12 -11.03 1.15 -0.82
CA PRO A 12 -12.17 1.93 -0.34
C PRO A 12 -12.98 1.15 0.68
N ARG A 13 -13.58 1.89 1.59
CA ARG A 13 -14.46 1.34 2.59
C ARG A 13 -15.70 2.18 2.65
N ASP A 14 -16.70 1.71 3.34
CA ASP A 14 -17.98 2.45 3.46
C ASP A 14 -17.77 3.86 3.94
N ASP A 15 -16.94 4.04 4.93
CA ASP A 15 -16.76 5.36 5.49
C ASP A 15 -15.34 5.87 5.34
N GLY A 16 -14.64 5.45 4.34
CA GLY A 16 -13.29 5.96 4.16
C GLY A 16 -12.44 5.03 3.35
N TRP A 17 -11.16 5.02 3.69
CA TRP A 17 -10.17 4.23 2.96
C TRP A 17 -9.32 3.47 3.94
N ALA A 18 -9.03 2.23 3.63
CA ALA A 18 -8.26 1.37 4.53
C ALA A 18 -6.89 1.09 3.96
N VAL A 19 -5.90 1.05 4.83
CA VAL A 19 -4.56 0.61 4.48
C VAL A 19 -4.46 -0.81 4.96
N MET A 20 -4.24 -1.74 4.04
CA MET A 20 -4.23 -3.15 4.37
C MET A 20 -2.98 -3.84 3.86
N ARG A 21 -2.51 -4.81 4.61
CA ARG A 21 -1.42 -5.64 4.14
C ARG A 21 -2.01 -6.83 3.43
N GLU A 22 -1.40 -7.20 2.35
CA GLU A 22 -1.88 -8.31 1.57
C GLU A 22 -1.94 -9.56 2.44
N GLY A 23 -3.03 -10.26 2.39
CA GLY A 23 -3.18 -11.46 3.20
C GLY A 23 -3.80 -11.23 4.55
N ASN A 24 -3.84 -9.99 5.02
CA ASN A 24 -4.46 -9.70 6.31
C ASN A 24 -5.92 -9.39 6.12
N LYS A 25 -6.72 -9.79 7.07
CA LYS A 25 -8.14 -9.50 7.00
C LYS A 25 -8.47 -8.17 7.63
N ARG A 26 -7.59 -7.68 8.49
CA ARG A 26 -7.85 -6.44 9.15
C ARG A 26 -7.07 -5.32 8.54
N ALA A 27 -7.65 -4.13 8.54
CA ALA A 27 -6.94 -2.97 8.07
C ALA A 27 -5.90 -2.55 9.09
N SER A 28 -4.76 -2.10 8.60
CA SER A 28 -3.75 -1.56 9.48
C SER A 28 -4.20 -0.21 10.01
N SER A 29 -4.89 0.55 9.17
CA SER A 29 -5.45 1.83 9.59
C SER A 29 -6.55 2.20 8.63
N VAL A 30 -7.42 3.11 9.06
CA VAL A 30 -8.52 3.57 8.23
C VAL A 30 -8.48 5.09 8.26
N HIS A 31 -8.69 5.69 7.12
CA HIS A 31 -8.61 7.14 6.99
C HIS A 31 -9.84 7.67 6.27
N SER A 32 -10.17 8.92 6.49
CA SER A 32 -11.36 9.47 5.89
C SER A 32 -11.19 9.81 4.42
N THR A 33 -9.98 9.98 3.93
CA THR A 33 -9.76 10.29 2.53
C THR A 33 -8.74 9.36 1.91
N GLN A 34 -8.84 9.23 0.60
CA GLN A 34 -7.88 8.42 -0.14
C GLN A 34 -6.47 8.98 0.00
N ARG A 35 -6.37 10.29 -0.01
CA ARG A 35 -5.08 10.94 0.09
C ARG A 35 -4.36 10.59 1.39
N GLU A 36 -5.08 10.63 2.49
CA GLU A 36 -4.49 10.28 3.78
C GLU A 36 -4.08 8.82 3.82
N ALA A 37 -4.94 7.96 3.32
CA ALA A 37 -4.64 6.54 3.29
C ALA A 37 -3.45 6.26 2.37
N GLU A 38 -3.41 6.94 1.26
CA GLU A 38 -2.31 6.78 0.32
C GLU A 38 -0.99 7.18 0.97
N LYS A 39 -0.99 8.29 1.66
CA LYS A 39 0.21 8.76 2.31
C LYS A 39 0.72 7.74 3.33
N LYS A 40 -0.20 7.24 4.14
CA LYS A 40 0.15 6.27 5.15
C LYS A 40 0.60 4.95 4.52
N GLY A 41 -0.09 4.53 3.48
CA GLY A 41 0.24 3.29 2.80
C GLY A 41 1.62 3.35 2.16
N ARG A 42 1.93 4.48 1.53
CA ARG A 42 3.22 4.64 0.90
C ARG A 42 4.33 4.65 1.93
N GLU A 43 4.09 5.30 3.05
CA GLU A 43 5.04 5.32 4.13
C GLU A 43 5.34 3.90 4.62
N THR A 44 4.30 3.13 4.82
CA THR A 44 4.43 1.77 5.30
C THR A 44 5.14 0.89 4.28
N ALA A 45 4.78 1.02 3.01
CA ALA A 45 5.39 0.24 1.96
C ALA A 45 6.88 0.56 1.83
N ARG A 46 7.23 1.83 1.97
CA ARG A 46 8.60 2.24 1.88
C ARG A 46 9.41 1.70 3.04
N LYS A 47 8.82 1.75 4.23
CA LYS A 47 9.46 1.26 5.40
C LYS A 47 9.67 -0.24 5.34
N ASP A 48 8.70 -0.97 4.85
CA ASP A 48 8.76 -2.41 4.73
C ASP A 48 9.48 -2.84 3.46
N LYS A 49 9.80 -1.91 2.59
CA LYS A 49 10.43 -2.19 1.31
C LYS A 49 9.63 -3.20 0.53
N THR A 50 8.37 -2.89 0.34
CA THR A 50 7.48 -3.78 -0.38
C THR A 50 6.69 -2.98 -1.41
N GLU A 51 5.72 -3.61 -2.04
CA GLU A 51 4.96 -2.97 -3.09
C GLU A 51 3.75 -2.24 -2.53
N PHE A 52 3.36 -1.20 -3.21
CA PHE A 52 2.21 -0.41 -2.82
C PHE A 52 1.20 -0.40 -3.95
N PHE A 53 -0.07 -0.62 -3.59
CA PHE A 53 -1.15 -0.66 -4.56
C PHE A 53 -2.25 0.29 -4.13
N LEU A 54 -2.57 1.24 -4.99
CA LEU A 54 -3.65 2.18 -4.71
C LEU A 54 -4.87 1.77 -5.52
N HIS A 55 -5.98 1.52 -4.85
CA HIS A 55 -7.20 1.12 -5.50
C HIS A 55 -8.14 2.32 -5.64
N ASN A 56 -8.98 2.31 -6.67
CA ASN A 56 -9.95 3.39 -6.83
C ASN A 56 -11.24 2.99 -6.10
N ARG A 57 -12.27 3.81 -6.23
CA ARG A 57 -13.52 3.55 -5.55
C ARG A 57 -14.19 2.27 -5.95
N ARG A 58 -13.86 1.76 -7.10
CA ARG A 58 -14.42 0.51 -7.55
C ARG A 58 -13.61 -0.68 -7.09
N GLY A 59 -12.52 -0.43 -6.43
CA GLY A 59 -11.66 -1.52 -5.97
C GLY A 59 -10.64 -1.96 -7.00
N GLU A 60 -10.55 -1.26 -8.11
CA GLU A 60 -9.57 -1.60 -9.14
C GLU A 60 -8.25 -0.93 -8.84
N ILE A 61 -7.15 -1.57 -9.18
CA ILE A 61 -5.84 -0.99 -8.96
C ILE A 61 -5.65 0.19 -9.91
N ARG A 62 -5.43 1.35 -9.32
CA ARG A 62 -5.26 2.56 -10.07
C ARG A 62 -3.79 2.91 -10.22
N GLN A 63 -3.00 2.58 -9.23
CA GLN A 63 -1.60 2.94 -9.22
C GLN A 63 -0.81 1.90 -8.45
N ARG A 64 0.39 1.65 -8.88
CA ARG A 64 1.21 0.66 -8.25
C ARG A 64 2.64 1.14 -8.21
N ASP A 65 3.27 1.06 -7.07
CA ASP A 65 4.65 1.45 -6.92
C ASP A 65 5.42 0.39 -6.17
N SER A 66 6.66 0.27 -6.48
CA SER A 66 7.50 -0.72 -5.84
C SER A 66 8.58 -0.03 -5.05
N TYR A 67 8.67 -0.34 -3.78
CA TYR A 67 9.71 0.20 -2.91
C TYR A 67 10.67 -0.90 -2.47
N GLY A 68 10.47 -2.08 -3.01
CA GLY A 68 11.26 -3.20 -2.57
C GLY A 68 12.50 -3.48 -3.36
N SER A 69 12.62 -2.86 -4.49
CA SER A 69 13.74 -3.19 -5.26
C SER A 69 14.87 -2.40 -4.88
N ASP A 70 15.59 -2.60 -4.29
CA ASP A 70 16.57 -1.84 -3.89
C ASP A 70 17.58 -1.87 -4.75
N ARG A 71 18.25 -1.92 -4.91
CA ARG A 71 19.24 -1.89 -5.52
C ARG A 71 19.32 -1.06 -6.45
N ARG A 72 19.58 -0.59 -6.70
CA ARG A 72 19.68 0.09 -7.36
C ARG A 72 19.12 0.77 -7.86
N SER A 73 18.94 1.10 -7.83
CA SER A 73 18.50 1.70 -8.23
C SER A 73 18.19 2.57 -8.39
N SER A 74 18.33 2.73 -8.37
CA SER A 74 18.13 3.48 -8.45
C SER A 74 18.12 4.33 -8.92
N ARG A 75 18.28 4.55 -9.27
CA ARG A 75 18.33 5.31 -9.67
C ARG A 75 17.86 5.97 -9.84
N GLY A 76 17.66 5.94 -9.80
CA GLY A 76 17.55 6.68 -9.81
C GLY A 76 17.42 7.23 -9.97
#